data_e7989956100167218f8295ed922d86b6
#
_entry.id   e7989956100167218f8295ed922d86b6
#
_cell.length_a   1.000
_cell.length_b   1.000
_cell.length_c   1.000
_cell.angle_alpha   90.00
_cell.angle_beta   90.00
_cell.angle_gamma   90.00
#
_symmetry.space_group_name_H-M   'P 1'
#
loop_
_entity.id
_entity.type
_entity.pdbx_description
1 polymer ?
#
loop_
_entity_poly.entity_id
_entity_poly.type
_entity_poly.pdbx_seq_one_letter_code
_entity_poly.pdbx_strand_id
1 'polypeptide(L)'
;TSRKMLCIWVQKMVTDLILDDFLQRINDTPTSPIELKVTQSSLQDTTDWQMHFNRMSACEMYDEYKFVINQLMFADIDDVKRFALFDEVNKAVSVLLGKLRVNYQTQPGILDEEKQQGLDTVLSVLYLGIMFYHVIWQRAAARPEVAEKKGIISLFRQTPQSLTSTQVIQRSLYSTMLLLRQSLFEKYIGYRKDTQVIWQYLNACYRFAVTNDWQSISLPIKLHSANEYSKQGAPLSIEEIYFHCLTVAVTNPYACRRADILAIQKVSTQLMEELIISKDLVEKPYLYIDLEGKQPPKLLEIDGTFNPFAAASNCLFVMFSRLFKHLHQTISQGQNSSDAEIKNSARQAKLVLNNIQDGLKPAADYHQNHSKCEVVLGFNNIHYMLANKTSLGNLIHANELPERLKPKTQHTEYLKKSTVVELNKENPQSMCLSHVFSYANQIVDPYPSSSRGDSYHPLRQLQVNCLIALRKVNGAKTWQLGYIKDNRQGFIDTPTGQPTNKTYLEIEAQVQVHCQNAIPCGVRFQNAGSRQPHFVAAFIISSDPNNADTQPRLLMARFGYQVADKLVIRIDNKEINVRLTELLDMTDDIEEYAFVRIP
;
A
#
# COMPACT_ATOMS: atom_id res chain seq x y z
N THR A 1 0.67 -10.65 36.58
CA THR A 1 0.40 -9.21 36.35
C THR A 1 1.26 -8.65 35.21
N SER A 2 2.51 -9.04 35.11
CA SER A 2 3.46 -8.56 34.09
C SER A 2 3.07 -9.00 32.66
N ARG A 3 2.60 -10.23 32.43
CA ARG A 3 2.17 -10.73 31.11
C ARG A 3 0.94 -9.99 30.55
N LYS A 4 -0.06 -9.70 31.39
CA LYS A 4 -1.24 -8.93 30.99
C LYS A 4 -0.90 -7.47 30.65
N MET A 5 0.00 -6.85 31.41
CA MET A 5 0.45 -5.48 31.10
C MET A 5 1.22 -5.39 29.78
N LEU A 6 2.10 -6.35 29.49
CA LEU A 6 2.84 -6.38 28.24
C LEU A 6 1.92 -6.58 27.01
N CYS A 7 0.88 -7.44 27.16
CA CYS A 7 -0.13 -7.65 26.10
C CYS A 7 -0.97 -6.39 25.82
N ILE A 8 -1.42 -5.70 26.86
CA ILE A 8 -2.13 -4.42 26.73
C ILE A 8 -1.21 -3.36 26.12
N TRP A 9 0.07 -3.43 26.41
CA TRP A 9 1.10 -2.54 25.91
C TRP A 9 1.32 -2.69 24.40
N VAL A 10 1.48 -3.91 23.93
CA VAL A 10 1.66 -4.20 22.49
C VAL A 10 0.37 -3.94 21.71
N GLN A 11 -0.79 -4.17 22.29
CA GLN A 11 -2.07 -3.83 21.69
C GLN A 11 -2.25 -2.30 21.51
N LYS A 12 -1.73 -1.51 22.43
CA LYS A 12 -1.67 -0.04 22.25
C LYS A 12 -0.65 0.41 21.20
N MET A 13 0.34 -0.41 20.85
CA MET A 13 1.38 -0.12 19.86
C MET A 13 0.88 -0.09 18.41
N VAL A 14 -0.30 -0.54 18.14
CA VAL A 14 -0.89 -0.52 16.79
C VAL A 14 -1.45 0.86 16.42
N THR A 15 -1.60 1.78 17.37
CA THR A 15 -2.04 3.16 17.15
C THR A 15 -0.89 4.16 17.28
N ASP A 16 -0.85 5.20 16.47
CA ASP A 16 0.27 6.13 16.18
C ASP A 16 1.00 6.82 17.34
N LEU A 17 0.41 6.84 18.51
CA LEU A 17 0.99 7.46 19.71
C LEU A 17 2.22 6.73 20.28
N ILE A 18 2.64 5.61 19.73
CA ILE A 18 3.26 4.57 20.54
C ILE A 18 4.74 4.44 20.31
N LEU A 19 5.25 4.77 19.12
CA LEU A 19 6.70 4.70 18.95
C LEU A 19 7.38 5.78 19.79
N ASP A 20 6.84 7.02 19.85
CA ASP A 20 7.37 8.09 20.68
C ASP A 20 7.19 7.81 22.19
N ASP A 21 5.98 7.41 22.62
CA ASP A 21 5.69 7.02 24.00
C ASP A 21 6.51 5.81 24.45
N PHE A 22 6.72 4.88 23.53
CA PHE A 22 7.48 3.66 23.76
C PHE A 22 8.98 3.95 23.88
N LEU A 23 9.54 4.78 23.01
CA LEU A 23 10.95 5.20 23.07
C LEU A 23 11.22 6.06 24.31
N GLN A 24 10.27 6.89 24.71
CA GLN A 24 10.35 7.65 25.96
C GLN A 24 10.35 6.73 27.18
N ARG A 25 9.53 5.68 27.20
CA ARG A 25 9.47 4.72 28.32
C ARG A 25 10.65 3.73 28.37
N ILE A 26 11.30 3.42 27.22
CA ILE A 26 12.55 2.65 27.22
C ILE A 26 13.64 3.41 27.98
N ASN A 27 13.68 4.74 27.84
CA ASN A 27 14.64 5.56 28.58
C ASN A 27 14.43 5.49 30.11
N ASP A 28 13.19 5.24 30.55
CA ASP A 28 12.81 5.18 31.97
C ASP A 28 12.86 3.76 32.55
N THR A 29 13.15 2.72 31.73
CA THR A 29 13.15 1.32 32.20
C THR A 29 14.50 0.97 32.83
N PRO A 30 14.59 0.64 34.12
CA PRO A 30 15.83 0.23 34.75
C PRO A 30 16.38 -1.04 34.08
N THR A 31 17.62 -0.98 33.64
CA THR A 31 18.35 -2.11 33.05
C THR A 31 18.79 -3.10 34.13
N SER A 32 17.85 -3.84 34.68
CA SER A 32 18.22 -5.01 35.47
C SER A 32 18.70 -6.10 34.50
N PRO A 33 19.87 -6.71 34.72
CA PRO A 33 20.31 -7.82 33.89
C PRO A 33 19.31 -8.96 33.95
N ILE A 34 18.81 -9.37 32.79
CA ILE A 34 17.89 -10.51 32.65
C ILE A 34 18.74 -11.73 32.28
N GLU A 35 18.53 -12.85 32.99
CA GLU A 35 19.15 -14.11 32.64
C GLU A 35 18.55 -14.66 31.34
N LEU A 36 19.39 -15.00 30.37
CA LEU A 36 19.00 -15.62 29.11
C LEU A 36 18.53 -17.05 29.37
N LYS A 37 17.20 -17.26 29.38
CA LYS A 37 16.59 -18.58 29.62
C LYS A 37 16.35 -19.41 28.37
N VAL A 38 16.24 -18.77 27.20
CA VAL A 38 15.69 -19.42 25.99
C VAL A 38 16.78 -19.82 24.99
N THR A 39 17.86 -19.09 24.96
CA THR A 39 19.00 -19.38 24.06
C THR A 39 20.24 -19.57 24.92
N GLN A 40 20.21 -20.63 25.73
CA GLN A 40 21.29 -20.88 26.68
C GLN A 40 22.58 -21.09 25.96
N SER A 41 23.33 -20.02 25.78
CA SER A 41 24.79 -20.03 25.55
C SER A 41 25.35 -20.58 24.23
N SER A 42 24.65 -21.35 23.38
CA SER A 42 25.20 -21.91 22.15
C SER A 42 24.33 -21.73 20.90
N LEU A 43 24.96 -21.73 19.70
CA LEU A 43 24.29 -21.75 18.42
C LEU A 43 23.42 -23.01 18.22
N GLN A 44 23.76 -24.11 18.90
CA GLN A 44 23.00 -25.36 18.85
C GLN A 44 21.64 -25.19 19.54
N ASP A 45 21.59 -24.53 20.70
CA ASP A 45 20.34 -24.27 21.42
C ASP A 45 19.40 -23.38 20.59
N THR A 46 19.95 -22.48 19.78
CA THR A 46 19.18 -21.63 18.87
C THR A 46 18.56 -22.45 17.73
N THR A 47 19.26 -23.47 17.23
CA THR A 47 18.74 -24.36 16.19
C THR A 47 17.59 -25.20 16.72
N ASP A 48 17.71 -25.76 17.93
CA ASP A 48 16.64 -26.52 18.57
C ASP A 48 15.42 -25.63 18.86
N TRP A 49 15.65 -24.39 19.29
CA TRP A 49 14.61 -23.40 19.45
C TRP A 49 13.90 -23.09 18.13
N GLN A 50 14.63 -22.91 17.01
CA GLN A 50 14.04 -22.67 15.69
C GLN A 50 13.14 -23.83 15.23
N MET A 51 13.56 -25.07 15.45
CA MET A 51 12.75 -26.25 15.12
C MET A 51 11.45 -26.28 15.94
N HIS A 52 11.50 -25.90 17.21
CA HIS A 52 10.32 -25.80 18.05
C HIS A 52 9.41 -24.64 17.62
N PHE A 53 10.00 -23.44 17.41
CA PHE A 53 9.30 -22.25 16.94
C PHE A 53 8.51 -22.50 15.64
N ASN A 54 9.10 -23.19 14.67
CA ASN A 54 8.45 -23.48 13.39
C ASN A 54 7.23 -24.42 13.49
N ARG A 55 7.05 -25.11 14.61
CA ARG A 55 5.90 -25.99 14.88
C ARG A 55 4.74 -25.27 15.58
N MET A 56 4.96 -24.06 16.07
CA MET A 56 3.97 -23.26 16.77
C MET A 56 2.93 -22.67 15.81
N SER A 57 1.76 -22.34 16.31
CA SER A 57 0.81 -21.46 15.64
C SER A 57 1.37 -20.04 15.50
N ALA A 58 0.84 -19.22 14.61
CA ALA A 58 1.34 -17.87 14.42
C ALA A 58 1.22 -17.00 15.67
N CYS A 59 0.18 -17.19 16.48
CA CYS A 59 0.05 -16.51 17.78
C CYS A 59 1.13 -16.91 18.75
N GLU A 60 1.38 -18.20 18.90
CA GLU A 60 2.44 -18.72 19.77
C GLU A 60 3.82 -18.26 19.29
N MET A 61 4.08 -18.30 17.98
CA MET A 61 5.32 -17.77 17.38
C MET A 61 5.53 -16.29 17.72
N TYR A 62 4.46 -15.48 17.64
CA TYR A 62 4.53 -14.07 17.97
C TYR A 62 4.82 -13.82 19.47
N ASP A 63 4.14 -14.54 20.37
CA ASP A 63 4.37 -14.41 21.81
C ASP A 63 5.76 -14.90 22.21
N GLU A 64 6.23 -15.97 21.61
CA GLU A 64 7.58 -16.49 21.80
C GLU A 64 8.63 -15.51 21.29
N TYR A 65 8.44 -14.93 20.11
CA TYR A 65 9.32 -13.89 19.57
C TYR A 65 9.42 -12.69 20.51
N LYS A 66 8.28 -12.20 21.01
CA LYS A 66 8.26 -11.11 21.99
C LYS A 66 9.07 -11.43 23.24
N PHE A 67 8.94 -12.66 23.73
CA PHE A 67 9.65 -13.10 24.91
C PHE A 67 11.17 -13.14 24.66
N VAL A 68 11.58 -13.75 23.55
CA VAL A 68 13.01 -13.88 23.19
C VAL A 68 13.66 -12.52 22.94
N ILE A 69 13.01 -11.64 22.17
CA ILE A 69 13.57 -10.33 21.85
C ILE A 69 13.71 -9.46 23.10
N ASN A 70 12.76 -9.54 24.03
CA ASN A 70 12.85 -8.85 25.31
C ASN A 70 14.05 -9.33 26.13
N GLN A 71 14.28 -10.64 26.17
CA GLN A 71 15.48 -11.18 26.83
C GLN A 71 16.78 -10.71 26.17
N LEU A 72 16.84 -10.78 24.82
CA LEU A 72 18.03 -10.33 24.07
C LEU A 72 18.30 -8.83 24.24
N MET A 73 17.26 -7.99 24.36
CA MET A 73 17.45 -6.56 24.60
C MET A 73 18.16 -6.27 25.94
N PHE A 74 17.79 -6.99 27.01
CA PHE A 74 18.18 -6.65 28.37
C PHE A 74 19.19 -7.64 29.00
N ALA A 75 19.55 -8.73 28.33
CA ALA A 75 20.52 -9.69 28.84
C ALA A 75 21.93 -9.05 28.99
N ASP A 76 22.64 -9.50 30.01
CA ASP A 76 24.05 -9.11 30.21
C ASP A 76 24.98 -10.00 29.35
N ILE A 77 25.07 -9.68 28.09
CA ILE A 77 25.89 -10.34 27.09
C ILE A 77 26.59 -9.29 26.21
N ASP A 78 27.74 -9.65 25.62
CA ASP A 78 28.39 -8.77 24.64
C ASP A 78 27.56 -8.59 23.36
N ASP A 79 27.78 -7.49 22.63
CA ASP A 79 26.97 -7.13 21.49
C ASP A 79 27.24 -8.01 20.26
N VAL A 80 28.44 -8.62 20.14
CA VAL A 80 28.74 -9.60 19.06
C VAL A 80 27.84 -10.81 19.20
N LYS A 81 27.80 -11.38 20.41
CA LYS A 81 26.93 -12.51 20.74
C LYS A 81 25.45 -12.14 20.59
N ARG A 82 25.07 -10.94 21.07
CA ARG A 82 23.70 -10.42 20.98
C ARG A 82 23.22 -10.34 19.53
N PHE A 83 24.00 -9.76 18.63
CA PHE A 83 23.67 -9.69 17.22
C PHE A 83 23.62 -11.06 16.56
N ALA A 84 24.56 -11.95 16.85
CA ALA A 84 24.58 -13.30 16.30
C ALA A 84 23.32 -14.08 16.70
N LEU A 85 22.89 -14.01 17.95
CA LEU A 85 21.66 -14.64 18.42
C LEU A 85 20.43 -14.01 17.78
N PHE A 86 20.40 -12.69 17.65
CA PHE A 86 19.28 -12.00 17.01
C PHE A 86 19.18 -12.33 15.52
N ASP A 87 20.28 -12.45 14.80
CA ASP A 87 20.29 -12.87 13.39
C ASP A 87 19.68 -14.28 13.23
N GLU A 88 19.96 -15.20 14.15
CA GLU A 88 19.34 -16.54 14.12
C GLU A 88 17.84 -16.48 14.45
N VAL A 89 17.44 -15.67 15.42
CA VAL A 89 16.01 -15.44 15.73
C VAL A 89 15.29 -14.85 14.51
N ASN A 90 15.91 -13.89 13.82
CA ASN A 90 15.33 -13.28 12.62
C ASN A 90 15.11 -14.28 11.47
N LYS A 91 15.97 -15.29 11.32
CA LYS A 91 15.75 -16.35 10.31
C LYS A 91 14.43 -17.10 10.57
N ALA A 92 14.17 -17.45 11.83
CA ALA A 92 12.92 -18.12 12.21
C ALA A 92 11.70 -17.20 12.03
N VAL A 93 11.82 -15.94 12.45
CA VAL A 93 10.78 -14.92 12.32
C VAL A 93 10.42 -14.64 10.86
N SER A 94 11.37 -14.76 9.94
CA SER A 94 11.10 -14.64 8.49
C SER A 94 10.06 -15.65 8.00
N VAL A 95 10.02 -16.84 8.60
CA VAL A 95 8.99 -17.85 8.29
C VAL A 95 7.61 -17.40 8.75
N LEU A 96 7.51 -16.85 9.98
CA LEU A 96 6.27 -16.27 10.50
C LEU A 96 5.76 -15.14 9.61
N LEU A 97 6.63 -14.18 9.28
CA LEU A 97 6.28 -13.06 8.41
C LEU A 97 5.84 -13.52 7.02
N GLY A 98 6.51 -14.53 6.44
CA GLY A 98 6.11 -15.12 5.18
C GLY A 98 4.70 -15.71 5.21
N LYS A 99 4.36 -16.47 6.25
CA LYS A 99 3.02 -17.04 6.46
C LYS A 99 1.95 -15.95 6.57
N LEU A 100 2.19 -14.92 7.37
CA LEU A 100 1.24 -13.83 7.58
C LEU A 100 1.04 -12.99 6.30
N ARG A 101 2.12 -12.67 5.59
CA ARG A 101 2.10 -11.85 4.37
C ARG A 101 1.27 -12.47 3.26
N VAL A 102 1.38 -13.78 3.03
CA VAL A 102 0.60 -14.48 1.99
C VAL A 102 -0.89 -14.24 2.18
N ASN A 103 -1.39 -14.19 3.41
CA ASN A 103 -2.80 -14.04 3.70
C ASN A 103 -3.36 -12.67 3.25
N TYR A 104 -2.64 -11.57 3.43
CA TYR A 104 -3.16 -10.24 3.09
C TYR A 104 -2.62 -9.68 1.78
N GLN A 105 -1.44 -10.08 1.31
CA GLN A 105 -0.86 -9.55 0.07
C GLN A 105 -1.64 -9.97 -1.18
N THR A 106 -2.29 -11.13 -1.15
CA THR A 106 -3.08 -11.66 -2.27
C THR A 106 -4.53 -11.19 -2.28
N GLN A 107 -5.01 -10.58 -1.20
CA GLN A 107 -6.39 -10.12 -1.13
C GLN A 107 -6.62 -8.87 -1.99
N PRO A 108 -7.61 -8.87 -2.88
CA PRO A 108 -8.03 -7.65 -3.56
C PRO A 108 -8.82 -6.73 -2.60
N GLY A 109 -8.73 -5.42 -2.85
CA GLY A 109 -9.48 -4.42 -2.11
C GLY A 109 -8.99 -4.20 -0.67
N ILE A 110 -9.90 -3.80 0.19
CA ILE A 110 -9.65 -3.50 1.60
C ILE A 110 -9.60 -4.81 2.39
N LEU A 111 -8.64 -4.90 3.30
CA LEU A 111 -8.46 -6.09 4.12
C LEU A 111 -9.67 -6.30 5.04
N ASP A 112 -10.12 -7.55 5.15
CA ASP A 112 -11.04 -7.96 6.20
C ASP A 112 -10.35 -7.92 7.57
N GLU A 113 -11.11 -8.12 8.64
CA GLU A 113 -10.61 -7.99 10.00
C GLU A 113 -9.47 -8.96 10.31
N GLU A 114 -9.56 -10.21 9.88
CA GLU A 114 -8.55 -11.24 10.09
C GLU A 114 -7.22 -10.89 9.40
N LYS A 115 -7.31 -10.47 8.13
CA LYS A 115 -6.12 -10.10 7.35
C LYS A 115 -5.52 -8.77 7.81
N GLN A 116 -6.36 -7.85 8.30
CA GLN A 116 -5.88 -6.64 8.95
C GLN A 116 -5.09 -6.97 10.22
N GLN A 117 -5.55 -7.92 11.03
CA GLN A 117 -4.81 -8.39 12.19
C GLN A 117 -3.48 -9.06 11.80
N GLY A 118 -3.46 -9.80 10.69
CA GLY A 118 -2.22 -10.35 10.14
C GLY A 118 -1.20 -9.26 9.79
N LEU A 119 -1.63 -8.18 9.13
CA LEU A 119 -0.81 -7.01 8.83
C LEU A 119 -0.31 -6.34 10.12
N ASP A 120 -1.20 -6.12 11.10
CA ASP A 120 -0.86 -5.49 12.37
C ASP A 120 0.16 -6.34 13.16
N THR A 121 0.06 -7.67 13.08
CA THR A 121 1.05 -8.58 13.66
C THR A 121 2.42 -8.43 12.96
N VAL A 122 2.45 -8.36 11.62
CA VAL A 122 3.70 -8.11 10.87
C VAL A 122 4.33 -6.79 11.29
N LEU A 123 3.54 -5.70 11.35
CA LEU A 123 4.02 -4.40 11.80
C LEU A 123 4.58 -4.46 13.24
N SER A 124 3.89 -5.17 14.13
CA SER A 124 4.34 -5.35 15.52
C SER A 124 5.66 -6.09 15.62
N VAL A 125 5.87 -7.13 14.79
CA VAL A 125 7.16 -7.86 14.71
C VAL A 125 8.27 -6.93 14.26
N LEU A 126 8.03 -6.12 13.21
CA LEU A 126 9.02 -5.18 12.70
C LEU A 126 9.36 -4.10 13.74
N TYR A 127 8.37 -3.57 14.45
CA TYR A 127 8.58 -2.59 15.53
C TYR A 127 9.38 -3.16 16.70
N LEU A 128 9.15 -4.40 17.09
CA LEU A 128 9.98 -5.06 18.11
C LEU A 128 11.46 -5.14 17.68
N GLY A 129 11.70 -5.39 16.40
CA GLY A 129 13.07 -5.35 15.84
C GLY A 129 13.69 -3.95 15.87
N ILE A 130 12.93 -2.90 15.52
CA ILE A 130 13.37 -1.50 15.60
C ILE A 130 13.73 -1.17 17.05
N MET A 131 12.90 -1.56 18.00
CA MET A 131 13.14 -1.37 19.43
C MET A 131 14.43 -2.05 19.91
N PHE A 132 14.63 -3.30 19.50
CA PHE A 132 15.85 -4.05 19.83
C PHE A 132 17.10 -3.26 19.42
N TYR A 133 17.16 -2.80 18.16
CA TYR A 133 18.31 -2.04 17.68
C TYR A 133 18.44 -0.67 18.34
N HIS A 134 17.33 -0.01 18.65
CA HIS A 134 17.35 1.27 19.34
C HIS A 134 17.93 1.18 20.75
N VAL A 135 17.50 0.18 21.54
CA VAL A 135 18.04 -0.06 22.90
C VAL A 135 19.55 -0.33 22.85
N ILE A 136 20.01 -1.14 21.88
CA ILE A 136 21.43 -1.44 21.74
C ILE A 136 22.21 -0.20 21.32
N TRP A 137 21.68 0.60 20.41
CA TRP A 137 22.28 1.88 20.03
C TRP A 137 22.45 2.80 21.25
N GLN A 138 21.41 3.03 22.05
CA GLN A 138 21.48 3.87 23.23
C GLN A 138 22.53 3.37 24.24
N ARG A 139 22.57 2.05 24.46
CA ARG A 139 23.57 1.45 25.35
C ARG A 139 25.01 1.63 24.83
N ALA A 140 25.22 1.49 23.52
CA ALA A 140 26.51 1.70 22.90
C ALA A 140 26.93 3.18 22.97
N ALA A 141 26.01 4.10 22.74
CA ALA A 141 26.27 5.56 22.83
C ALA A 141 26.58 6.03 24.27
N ALA A 142 26.02 5.36 25.28
CA ALA A 142 26.31 5.67 26.69
C ALA A 142 27.65 5.09 27.20
N ARG A 143 28.33 4.23 26.41
CA ARG A 143 29.65 3.69 26.79
C ARG A 143 30.73 4.76 26.63
N PRO A 144 31.58 4.99 27.62
CA PRO A 144 32.75 5.83 27.44
C PRO A 144 33.62 5.21 26.33
N GLU A 145 34.10 6.03 25.40
CA GLU A 145 35.12 5.59 24.42
C GLU A 145 36.34 5.12 25.17
N VAL A 146 36.51 3.83 25.29
CA VAL A 146 37.77 3.25 25.76
C VAL A 146 38.73 3.41 24.59
N ALA A 147 39.62 4.39 24.69
CA ALA A 147 40.74 4.51 23.77
C ALA A 147 41.43 3.15 23.67
N GLU A 148 41.34 2.51 22.52
CA GLU A 148 42.03 1.23 22.28
C GLU A 148 43.54 1.44 22.50
N LYS A 149 44.03 1.04 23.66
CA LYS A 149 45.45 0.82 23.83
C LYS A 149 45.80 -0.36 22.93
N LYS A 150 46.27 -0.06 21.72
CA LYS A 150 46.92 -1.04 20.83
C LYS A 150 48.18 -1.56 21.54
N GLY A 151 47.98 -2.47 22.46
CA GLY A 151 49.07 -3.23 23.05
C GLY A 151 49.57 -4.27 22.05
N ILE A 152 50.89 -4.37 21.89
CA ILE A 152 51.58 -5.30 20.99
C ILE A 152 51.19 -6.77 21.22
N ILE A 153 50.54 -7.11 22.33
CA ILE A 153 50.07 -8.46 22.71
C ILE A 153 48.77 -8.89 21.96
N SER A 154 48.03 -7.97 21.33
CA SER A 154 46.80 -8.31 20.60
C SER A 154 47.02 -9.00 19.24
N LEU A 155 48.27 -9.02 18.74
CA LEU A 155 48.65 -9.64 17.46
C LEU A 155 48.68 -11.18 17.49
N PHE A 156 48.61 -11.82 18.66
CA PHE A 156 48.76 -13.27 18.80
C PHE A 156 47.57 -14.01 19.39
N ARG A 157 46.51 -13.33 19.76
CA ARG A 157 45.23 -13.96 20.15
C ARG A 157 44.14 -13.59 19.11
N GLN A 158 43.73 -14.58 18.34
CA GLN A 158 42.45 -14.54 17.62
C GLN A 158 41.28 -14.65 18.63
N THR A 159 41.15 -13.67 19.51
CA THR A 159 39.88 -13.48 20.24
C THR A 159 38.85 -12.95 19.23
N PRO A 160 37.57 -13.38 19.28
CA PRO A 160 36.53 -12.79 18.48
C PRO A 160 36.60 -11.27 18.66
N GLN A 161 36.77 -10.53 17.55
CA GLN A 161 36.93 -9.08 17.62
C GLN A 161 35.67 -8.52 18.29
N SER A 162 35.82 -7.91 19.47
CA SER A 162 34.76 -7.16 20.11
C SER A 162 34.41 -5.98 19.20
N LEU A 163 33.13 -5.77 18.94
CA LEU A 163 32.67 -4.60 18.17
C LEU A 163 32.94 -3.33 18.98
N THR A 164 33.46 -2.30 18.31
CA THR A 164 33.55 -0.96 18.90
C THR A 164 32.15 -0.37 19.07
N SER A 165 32.01 0.59 20.00
CA SER A 165 30.72 1.31 20.18
C SER A 165 30.22 1.91 18.86
N THR A 166 31.10 2.49 18.05
CA THR A 166 30.79 3.02 16.72
C THR A 166 30.24 1.95 15.79
N GLN A 167 30.87 0.77 15.71
CA GLN A 167 30.39 -0.34 14.87
C GLN A 167 29.02 -0.87 15.32
N VAL A 168 28.79 -0.92 16.64
CA VAL A 168 27.46 -1.29 17.20
C VAL A 168 26.41 -0.28 16.80
N ILE A 169 26.69 1.02 16.88
CA ILE A 169 25.78 2.09 16.49
C ILE A 169 25.50 2.04 14.99
N GLN A 170 26.54 1.91 14.15
CA GLN A 170 26.39 1.80 12.69
C GLN A 170 25.52 0.62 12.28
N ARG A 171 25.77 -0.57 12.87
CA ARG A 171 24.95 -1.76 12.60
C ARG A 171 23.50 -1.56 13.05
N SER A 172 23.30 -0.99 14.23
CA SER A 172 21.96 -0.72 14.76
C SER A 172 21.20 0.28 13.91
N LEU A 173 21.85 1.37 13.49
CA LEU A 173 21.28 2.38 12.59
C LEU A 173 20.87 1.76 11.25
N TYR A 174 21.77 1.03 10.60
CA TYR A 174 21.53 0.38 9.33
C TYR A 174 20.34 -0.58 9.40
N SER A 175 20.31 -1.43 10.43
CA SER A 175 19.21 -2.39 10.62
C SER A 175 17.89 -1.71 10.93
N THR A 176 17.91 -0.64 11.71
CA THR A 176 16.72 0.20 11.98
C THR A 176 16.16 0.78 10.68
N MET A 177 17.01 1.32 9.81
CA MET A 177 16.61 1.85 8.51
C MET A 177 15.96 0.78 7.62
N LEU A 178 16.49 -0.44 7.59
CA LEU A 178 15.90 -1.57 6.86
C LEU A 178 14.50 -1.93 7.39
N LEU A 179 14.33 -1.98 8.71
CA LEU A 179 13.05 -2.33 9.34
C LEU A 179 12.01 -1.22 9.18
N LEU A 180 12.41 0.06 9.27
CA LEU A 180 11.55 1.20 8.99
C LEU A 180 11.05 1.19 7.53
N ARG A 181 11.95 0.91 6.57
CA ARG A 181 11.57 0.74 5.17
C ARG A 181 10.53 -0.37 5.00
N GLN A 182 10.74 -1.53 5.61
CA GLN A 182 9.78 -2.62 5.54
C GLN A 182 8.44 -2.24 6.18
N SER A 183 8.46 -1.61 7.35
CA SER A 183 7.26 -1.13 8.03
C SER A 183 6.47 -0.13 7.18
N LEU A 184 7.16 0.78 6.49
CA LEU A 184 6.55 1.71 5.55
C LEU A 184 5.87 0.98 4.38
N PHE A 185 6.54 -0.01 3.80
CA PHE A 185 6.00 -0.78 2.68
C PHE A 185 4.79 -1.61 3.10
N GLU A 186 4.82 -2.23 4.28
CA GLU A 186 3.65 -2.96 4.82
C GLU A 186 2.46 -2.02 5.04
N LYS A 187 2.70 -0.80 5.55
CA LYS A 187 1.64 0.21 5.68
C LYS A 187 1.04 0.58 4.33
N TYR A 188 1.85 0.76 3.29
CA TYR A 188 1.34 1.02 1.94
C TYR A 188 0.54 -0.16 1.36
N ILE A 189 1.01 -1.40 1.55
CA ILE A 189 0.28 -2.61 1.16
C ILE A 189 -1.09 -2.68 1.85
N GLY A 190 -1.16 -2.23 3.11
CA GLY A 190 -2.40 -2.16 3.89
C GLY A 190 -3.23 -0.90 3.64
N TYR A 191 -2.81 0.02 2.76
CA TYR A 191 -3.42 1.34 2.56
C TYR A 191 -3.48 2.22 3.83
N ARG A 192 -2.55 2.01 4.78
CA ARG A 192 -2.52 2.71 6.07
C ARG A 192 -2.00 4.14 5.90
N LYS A 193 -2.80 5.13 6.29
CA LYS A 193 -2.43 6.57 6.22
C LYS A 193 -1.50 7.02 7.36
N ASP A 194 -1.38 6.24 8.40
CA ASP A 194 -0.60 6.50 9.61
C ASP A 194 0.91 6.24 9.43
N THR A 195 1.55 6.93 8.49
CA THR A 195 2.99 6.77 8.18
C THR A 195 3.88 7.83 8.82
N GLN A 196 3.30 8.83 9.50
CA GLN A 196 4.01 10.02 10.00
C GLN A 196 5.16 9.66 10.95
N VAL A 197 4.93 8.73 11.89
CA VAL A 197 5.94 8.30 12.86
C VAL A 197 7.10 7.61 12.13
N ILE A 198 6.82 6.76 11.14
CA ILE A 198 7.89 6.10 10.37
C ILE A 198 8.72 7.14 9.61
N TRP A 199 8.09 8.13 8.99
CA TRP A 199 8.79 9.21 8.29
C TRP A 199 9.64 10.04 9.23
N GLN A 200 9.15 10.38 10.42
CA GLN A 200 9.92 11.08 11.45
C GLN A 200 11.22 10.32 11.79
N TYR A 201 11.13 8.99 11.98
CA TYR A 201 12.28 8.18 12.30
C TYR A 201 13.24 7.99 11.12
N LEU A 202 12.72 7.77 9.91
CA LEU A 202 13.53 7.70 8.70
C LEU A 202 14.33 8.99 8.50
N ASN A 203 13.68 10.15 8.64
CA ASN A 203 14.31 11.46 8.53
C ASN A 203 15.39 11.64 9.61
N ALA A 204 15.09 11.32 10.87
CA ALA A 204 16.02 11.44 11.98
C ALA A 204 17.24 10.51 11.81
N CYS A 205 17.03 9.24 11.44
CA CYS A 205 18.10 8.28 11.20
C CYS A 205 18.98 8.69 10.01
N TYR A 206 18.38 9.18 8.92
CA TYR A 206 19.12 9.65 7.76
C TYR A 206 19.97 10.88 8.10
N ARG A 207 19.40 11.88 8.79
CA ARG A 207 20.15 13.04 9.26
C ARG A 207 21.35 12.64 10.14
N PHE A 208 21.10 11.72 11.08
CA PHE A 208 22.17 11.21 11.94
C PHE A 208 23.28 10.57 11.12
N ALA A 209 22.93 9.78 10.09
CA ALA A 209 23.92 9.18 9.19
C ALA A 209 24.72 10.25 8.44
N VAL A 210 24.06 11.26 7.87
CA VAL A 210 24.70 12.36 7.14
C VAL A 210 25.61 13.18 8.04
N THR A 211 25.19 13.49 9.28
CA THR A 211 25.98 14.26 10.24
C THR A 211 27.26 13.55 10.66
N ASN A 212 27.29 12.21 10.61
CA ASN A 212 28.45 11.38 10.97
C ASN A 212 29.22 10.83 9.75
N ASP A 213 28.90 11.27 8.53
CA ASP A 213 29.47 10.75 7.27
C ASP A 213 29.26 9.23 7.07
N TRP A 214 28.12 8.70 7.55
CA TRP A 214 27.77 7.27 7.48
C TRP A 214 26.72 6.92 6.43
N GLN A 215 26.26 7.86 5.61
CA GLN A 215 25.23 7.64 4.59
C GLN A 215 25.63 6.57 3.55
N SER A 216 26.92 6.40 3.30
CA SER A 216 27.45 5.40 2.37
C SER A 216 27.67 4.01 2.99
N ILE A 217 27.38 3.82 4.28
CA ILE A 217 27.55 2.52 4.93
C ILE A 217 26.57 1.52 4.34
N SER A 218 27.10 0.37 3.95
CA SER A 218 26.39 -0.78 3.42
C SER A 218 26.82 -2.03 4.17
N LEU A 219 25.87 -2.79 4.71
CA LEU A 219 26.15 -3.99 5.49
C LEU A 219 25.41 -5.20 4.92
N PRO A 220 26.01 -6.40 4.85
CA PRO A 220 25.39 -7.60 4.29
C PRO A 220 24.39 -8.23 5.29
N ILE A 221 23.45 -7.42 5.78
CA ILE A 221 22.42 -7.83 6.73
C ILE A 221 21.14 -8.15 5.97
N LYS A 222 20.58 -9.34 6.18
CA LYS A 222 19.29 -9.76 5.60
C LYS A 222 18.23 -9.74 6.69
N LEU A 223 17.25 -8.84 6.55
CA LEU A 223 16.13 -8.70 7.46
C LEU A 223 14.81 -8.88 6.71
N HIS A 224 14.29 -10.09 6.64
CA HIS A 224 12.89 -10.40 6.27
C HIS A 224 12.41 -9.98 4.86
N SER A 225 13.27 -9.50 3.97
CA SER A 225 12.90 -9.01 2.65
C SER A 225 13.87 -9.51 1.58
N ALA A 226 13.34 -9.78 0.39
CA ALA A 226 14.12 -10.18 -0.77
C ALA A 226 14.79 -8.99 -1.50
N ASN A 227 14.36 -7.75 -1.22
CA ASN A 227 14.74 -6.54 -1.99
C ASN A 227 15.79 -5.69 -1.26
N GLU A 228 16.77 -6.33 -0.61
CA GLU A 228 17.81 -5.65 0.17
C GLU A 228 19.09 -5.39 -0.64
N TYR A 229 19.08 -5.74 -1.92
CA TYR A 229 20.23 -5.66 -2.80
C TYR A 229 19.98 -4.75 -4.00
N SER A 230 21.00 -4.03 -4.40
CA SER A 230 21.05 -3.32 -5.68
C SER A 230 20.97 -4.32 -6.86
N LYS A 231 20.78 -3.80 -8.09
CA LYS A 231 20.89 -4.59 -9.34
C LYS A 231 22.17 -5.43 -9.43
N GLN A 232 23.25 -4.96 -8.81
CA GLN A 232 24.56 -5.61 -8.83
C GLN A 232 24.72 -6.67 -7.72
N GLY A 233 23.67 -6.92 -6.92
CA GLY A 233 23.71 -7.87 -5.81
C GLY A 233 24.45 -7.37 -4.56
N ALA A 234 24.83 -6.09 -4.53
CA ALA A 234 25.43 -5.45 -3.35
C ALA A 234 24.33 -4.98 -2.37
N PRO A 235 24.57 -5.02 -1.05
CA PRO A 235 23.66 -4.44 -0.08
C PRO A 235 23.49 -2.94 -0.33
N LEU A 236 22.26 -2.41 -0.15
CA LEU A 236 22.00 -0.97 -0.25
C LEU A 236 22.73 -0.21 0.86
N SER A 237 23.23 0.98 0.58
CA SER A 237 23.72 1.91 1.59
C SER A 237 22.55 2.53 2.40
N ILE A 238 22.85 3.19 3.51
CA ILE A 238 21.85 3.92 4.31
C ILE A 238 21.13 4.95 3.46
N GLU A 239 21.84 5.69 2.62
CA GLU A 239 21.26 6.66 1.68
C GLU A 239 20.36 5.98 0.66
N GLU A 240 20.78 4.89 0.05
CA GLU A 240 19.96 4.14 -0.90
C GLU A 240 18.72 3.55 -0.24
N ILE A 241 18.79 3.06 1.01
CA ILE A 241 17.60 2.61 1.77
C ILE A 241 16.61 3.77 1.95
N TYR A 242 17.10 4.96 2.29
CA TYR A 242 16.27 6.14 2.46
C TYR A 242 15.65 6.59 1.13
N PHE A 243 16.45 6.68 0.06
CA PHE A 243 15.98 7.05 -1.28
C PHE A 243 15.00 6.03 -1.85
N HIS A 244 15.16 4.76 -1.52
CA HIS A 244 14.19 3.72 -1.87
C HIS A 244 12.81 3.98 -1.23
N CYS A 245 12.78 4.39 0.05
CA CYS A 245 11.52 4.81 0.70
C CYS A 245 10.87 5.99 -0.02
N LEU A 246 11.67 7.01 -0.39
CA LEU A 246 11.20 8.17 -1.14
C LEU A 246 10.67 7.78 -2.51
N THR A 247 11.38 6.91 -3.23
CA THR A 247 10.97 6.44 -4.56
C THR A 247 9.61 5.75 -4.52
N VAL A 248 9.37 4.88 -3.55
CA VAL A 248 8.05 4.25 -3.41
C VAL A 248 6.98 5.26 -3.02
N ALA A 249 7.29 6.20 -2.11
CA ALA A 249 6.33 7.22 -1.69
C ALA A 249 5.86 8.12 -2.85
N VAL A 250 6.77 8.53 -3.74
CA VAL A 250 6.43 9.41 -4.88
C VAL A 250 5.60 8.70 -5.95
N THR A 251 5.58 7.37 -5.99
CA THR A 251 4.68 6.62 -6.88
C THR A 251 3.22 6.61 -6.44
N ASN A 252 2.90 7.27 -5.34
CA ASN A 252 1.58 7.30 -4.72
C ASN A 252 0.95 5.89 -4.54
N PRO A 253 1.44 5.09 -3.58
CA PRO A 253 0.96 3.72 -3.38
C PRO A 253 -0.55 3.61 -3.11
N TYR A 254 -1.16 4.67 -2.55
CA TYR A 254 -2.60 4.71 -2.29
C TYR A 254 -3.46 4.75 -3.55
N ALA A 255 -2.87 5.19 -4.67
CA ALA A 255 -3.49 5.18 -6.00
C ALA A 255 -3.15 3.90 -6.80
N CYS A 256 -2.62 2.86 -6.15
CA CYS A 256 -2.27 1.58 -6.75
C CYS A 256 -3.13 0.45 -6.21
N ARG A 257 -3.37 -0.58 -7.01
CA ARG A 257 -3.85 -1.88 -6.49
C ARG A 257 -2.72 -2.55 -5.69
N ARG A 258 -3.06 -3.39 -4.73
CA ARG A 258 -2.05 -4.07 -3.89
C ARG A 258 -1.03 -4.87 -4.72
N ALA A 259 -1.47 -5.54 -5.77
CA ALA A 259 -0.58 -6.24 -6.70
C ALA A 259 0.40 -5.29 -7.40
N ASP A 260 -0.05 -4.07 -7.74
CA ASP A 260 0.80 -3.06 -8.37
C ASP A 260 1.79 -2.48 -7.36
N ILE A 261 1.39 -2.27 -6.09
CA ILE A 261 2.32 -1.86 -5.01
C ILE A 261 3.46 -2.88 -4.88
N LEU A 262 3.13 -4.18 -4.85
CA LEU A 262 4.12 -5.25 -4.79
C LEU A 262 5.02 -5.29 -6.04
N ALA A 263 4.45 -5.03 -7.21
CA ALA A 263 5.21 -4.95 -8.46
C ALA A 263 6.14 -3.73 -8.48
N ILE A 264 5.67 -2.56 -8.04
CA ILE A 264 6.47 -1.34 -7.91
C ILE A 264 7.64 -1.57 -6.93
N GLN A 265 7.40 -2.21 -5.79
CA GLN A 265 8.47 -2.53 -4.84
C GLN A 265 9.59 -3.35 -5.46
N LYS A 266 9.29 -4.27 -6.38
CA LYS A 266 10.29 -5.09 -7.07
C LYS A 266 11.18 -4.29 -8.03
N VAL A 267 10.64 -3.24 -8.65
CA VAL A 267 11.37 -2.40 -9.61
C VAL A 267 11.83 -1.07 -9.02
N SER A 268 11.47 -0.77 -7.78
CA SER A 268 11.71 0.54 -7.16
C SER A 268 13.19 0.87 -6.98
N THR A 269 14.07 -0.12 -6.81
CA THR A 269 15.53 0.11 -6.81
C THR A 269 16.04 0.61 -8.17
N GLN A 270 15.44 0.17 -9.28
CA GLN A 270 15.76 0.64 -10.62
C GLN A 270 15.22 2.06 -10.85
N LEU A 271 13.99 2.32 -10.37
CA LEU A 271 13.39 3.66 -10.45
C LEU A 271 14.17 4.67 -9.59
N MET A 272 14.73 4.23 -8.46
CA MET A 272 15.55 5.05 -7.57
C MET A 272 16.82 5.57 -8.28
N GLU A 273 17.47 4.75 -9.11
CA GLU A 273 18.65 5.13 -9.87
C GLU A 273 18.36 6.28 -10.87
N GLU A 274 17.12 6.40 -11.31
CA GLU A 274 16.65 7.42 -12.26
C GLU A 274 16.02 8.64 -11.57
N LEU A 275 15.79 8.59 -10.25
CA LEU A 275 15.26 9.71 -9.49
C LEU A 275 16.40 10.58 -8.98
N ILE A 276 16.31 11.88 -9.16
CA ILE A 276 17.32 12.82 -8.65
C ILE A 276 16.83 13.34 -7.30
N ILE A 277 17.56 13.00 -6.23
CA ILE A 277 17.30 13.48 -4.87
C ILE A 277 18.56 14.18 -4.37
N SER A 278 18.47 15.46 -4.06
CA SER A 278 19.65 16.27 -3.70
C SER A 278 19.25 17.47 -2.84
N LYS A 279 20.21 17.98 -2.06
CA LYS A 279 20.13 19.34 -1.46
C LYS A 279 20.34 20.41 -2.52
N ASP A 280 21.15 20.13 -3.53
CA ASP A 280 21.46 21.06 -4.61
C ASP A 280 20.42 20.98 -5.72
N LEU A 281 20.01 22.13 -6.21
CA LEU A 281 19.06 22.26 -7.31
C LEU A 281 19.80 22.12 -8.63
N VAL A 282 19.74 20.94 -9.25
CA VAL A 282 20.31 20.69 -10.59
C VAL A 282 19.29 20.93 -11.71
N GLU A 283 17.99 20.92 -11.35
CA GLU A 283 16.86 21.24 -12.22
C GLU A 283 15.68 21.75 -11.38
N LYS A 284 14.55 22.07 -12.01
CA LYS A 284 13.34 22.51 -11.28
C LYS A 284 12.82 21.38 -10.41
N PRO A 285 12.76 21.55 -9.07
CA PRO A 285 12.20 20.53 -8.19
C PRO A 285 10.66 20.55 -8.25
N TYR A 286 10.05 19.41 -8.02
CA TYR A 286 8.61 19.26 -7.89
C TYR A 286 8.18 19.00 -6.44
N LEU A 287 9.00 18.25 -5.71
CA LEU A 287 8.73 17.88 -4.33
C LEU A 287 9.94 18.26 -3.47
N TYR A 288 9.67 18.42 -2.17
CA TYR A 288 10.70 18.54 -1.14
C TYR A 288 10.42 17.62 0.03
N ILE A 289 11.46 17.27 0.76
CA ILE A 289 11.42 16.54 2.02
C ILE A 289 12.03 17.43 3.09
N ASP A 290 11.25 17.76 4.10
CA ASP A 290 11.76 18.39 5.31
C ASP A 290 12.31 17.31 6.25
N LEU A 291 13.64 17.25 6.39
CA LEU A 291 14.31 16.26 7.23
C LEU A 291 14.05 16.45 8.73
N GLU A 292 13.54 17.60 9.15
CA GLU A 292 13.08 17.86 10.53
C GLU A 292 11.60 17.46 10.70
N GLY A 293 10.91 17.20 9.60
CA GLY A 293 9.48 16.94 9.55
C GLY A 293 9.11 15.48 9.81
N LYS A 294 7.79 15.27 9.91
CA LYS A 294 7.14 13.95 10.10
C LYS A 294 6.39 13.48 8.85
N GLN A 295 6.57 14.15 7.73
CA GLN A 295 5.74 13.93 6.54
C GLN A 295 6.54 13.25 5.43
N PRO A 296 5.86 12.49 4.55
CA PRO A 296 6.43 12.04 3.28
C PRO A 296 6.78 13.24 2.39
N PRO A 297 7.41 13.03 1.21
CA PRO A 297 7.66 14.08 0.25
C PRO A 297 6.41 14.92 -0.04
N LYS A 298 6.56 16.24 -0.03
CA LYS A 298 5.47 17.22 -0.23
C LYS A 298 5.64 17.94 -1.56
N LEU A 299 4.50 18.28 -2.17
CA LEU A 299 4.49 19.16 -3.33
C LEU A 299 5.07 20.53 -2.96
N LEU A 300 5.87 21.09 -3.85
CA LEU A 300 6.40 22.43 -3.71
C LEU A 300 5.30 23.43 -4.08
N GLU A 301 4.72 24.06 -3.08
CA GLU A 301 3.67 25.08 -3.25
C GLU A 301 4.30 26.48 -3.24
N ILE A 302 3.90 27.35 -4.19
CA ILE A 302 4.45 28.69 -4.33
C ILE A 302 4.05 29.59 -3.16
N ASP A 303 2.86 29.40 -2.62
CA ASP A 303 2.27 30.22 -1.56
C ASP A 303 2.25 29.51 -0.18
N GLY A 304 3.09 28.48 -0.02
CA GLY A 304 3.19 27.71 1.22
C GLY A 304 3.78 28.55 2.38
N THR A 305 3.32 28.29 3.60
CA THR A 305 3.83 28.93 4.82
C THR A 305 5.27 28.52 5.18
N PHE A 306 5.75 27.42 4.64
CA PHE A 306 7.10 26.89 4.83
C PHE A 306 7.96 27.12 3.59
N ASN A 307 9.11 27.76 3.76
CA ASN A 307 10.07 27.99 2.69
C ASN A 307 11.18 26.92 2.71
N PRO A 308 11.13 25.90 1.84
CA PRO A 308 12.14 24.85 1.82
C PRO A 308 13.51 25.32 1.30
N PHE A 309 13.59 26.52 0.69
CA PHE A 309 14.82 27.11 0.17
C PHE A 309 15.53 28.01 1.18
N ALA A 310 14.95 28.21 2.38
CA ALA A 310 15.60 29.01 3.40
C ALA A 310 16.90 28.35 3.84
N ALA A 311 17.94 29.14 4.13
CA ALA A 311 19.24 28.66 4.56
C ALA A 311 19.17 27.82 5.87
N ALA A 312 18.16 28.05 6.71
CA ALA A 312 17.91 27.29 7.92
C ALA A 312 17.12 25.99 7.68
N SER A 313 16.56 25.79 6.48
CA SER A 313 15.76 24.60 6.15
C SER A 313 16.68 23.44 5.78
N ASN A 314 16.47 22.29 6.42
CA ASN A 314 17.21 21.06 6.12
C ASN A 314 16.37 20.17 5.19
N CYS A 315 16.31 20.57 3.92
CA CYS A 315 15.46 19.93 2.93
C CYS A 315 16.26 19.18 1.86
N LEU A 316 15.67 18.10 1.34
CA LEU A 316 16.04 17.47 0.09
C LEU A 316 14.99 17.80 -0.97
N PHE A 317 15.42 17.90 -2.20
CA PHE A 317 14.55 18.17 -3.36
C PHE A 317 14.47 16.94 -4.26
N VAL A 318 13.28 16.68 -4.81
CA VAL A 318 13.03 15.57 -5.73
C VAL A 318 12.75 16.14 -7.12
N MET A 319 13.51 15.63 -8.09
CA MET A 319 13.49 16.07 -9.48
C MET A 319 13.30 14.84 -10.38
N PHE A 320 12.49 14.95 -11.42
CA PHE A 320 11.95 13.81 -12.16
C PHE A 320 12.41 13.68 -13.61
N SER A 321 13.24 14.58 -14.14
CA SER A 321 13.56 14.60 -15.58
C SER A 321 14.11 13.28 -16.11
N ARG A 322 15.06 12.67 -15.40
CA ARG A 322 15.65 11.37 -15.76
C ARG A 322 14.62 10.26 -15.66
N LEU A 323 13.87 10.22 -14.56
CA LEU A 323 12.84 9.21 -14.33
C LEU A 323 11.75 9.27 -15.40
N PHE A 324 11.24 10.46 -15.73
CA PHE A 324 10.24 10.62 -16.79
C PHE A 324 10.77 10.15 -18.14
N LYS A 325 12.01 10.50 -18.49
CA LYS A 325 12.64 10.02 -19.72
C LYS A 325 12.72 8.50 -19.75
N HIS A 326 13.16 7.87 -18.66
CA HIS A 326 13.23 6.41 -18.53
C HIS A 326 11.85 5.75 -18.68
N LEU A 327 10.82 6.27 -17.99
CA LEU A 327 9.46 5.74 -18.07
C LEU A 327 8.88 5.86 -19.48
N HIS A 328 9.04 7.00 -20.15
CA HIS A 328 8.59 7.18 -21.54
C HIS A 328 9.30 6.22 -22.52
N GLN A 329 10.60 5.99 -22.35
CA GLN A 329 11.34 5.02 -23.15
C GLN A 329 10.81 3.59 -22.96
N THR A 330 10.57 3.18 -21.69
CA THR A 330 10.03 1.86 -21.37
C THR A 330 8.63 1.66 -21.96
N ILE A 331 7.77 2.68 -21.87
CA ILE A 331 6.42 2.65 -22.47
C ILE A 331 6.50 2.47 -23.98
N SER A 332 7.35 3.25 -24.66
CA SER A 332 7.52 3.20 -26.12
C SER A 332 8.05 1.83 -26.59
N GLN A 333 8.97 1.23 -25.85
CA GLN A 333 9.46 -0.13 -26.12
C GLN A 333 8.34 -1.18 -26.04
N GLY A 334 7.46 -1.06 -25.06
CA GLY A 334 6.35 -2.00 -24.88
C GLY A 334 5.27 -1.90 -25.96
N GLN A 335 5.04 -0.71 -26.53
CA GLN A 335 4.07 -0.51 -27.60
C GLN A 335 4.42 -1.29 -28.86
N ASN A 336 5.71 -1.45 -29.15
CA ASN A 336 6.23 -2.08 -30.37
C ASN A 336 6.68 -3.53 -30.14
N SER A 337 6.60 -4.06 -28.92
CA SER A 337 7.06 -5.40 -28.60
C SER A 337 5.94 -6.45 -28.71
N SER A 338 6.30 -7.67 -29.12
CA SER A 338 5.44 -8.85 -28.96
C SER A 338 5.67 -9.58 -27.62
N ASP A 339 6.76 -9.26 -26.92
CA ASP A 339 7.17 -9.89 -25.67
C ASP A 339 6.25 -9.49 -24.50
N ALA A 340 5.76 -10.47 -23.77
CA ALA A 340 4.86 -10.26 -22.65
C ALA A 340 5.52 -9.55 -21.44
N GLU A 341 6.81 -9.81 -21.19
CA GLU A 341 7.57 -9.15 -20.12
C GLU A 341 7.77 -7.68 -20.41
N ILE A 342 8.16 -7.34 -21.64
CA ILE A 342 8.35 -5.94 -22.07
C ILE A 342 7.01 -5.20 -22.01
N LYS A 343 5.91 -5.83 -22.46
CA LYS A 343 4.56 -5.24 -22.35
C LYS A 343 4.16 -5.00 -20.88
N ASN A 344 4.44 -5.94 -20.00
CA ASN A 344 4.14 -5.80 -18.58
C ASN A 344 4.97 -4.66 -17.94
N SER A 345 6.26 -4.57 -18.26
CA SER A 345 7.13 -3.49 -17.81
C SER A 345 6.63 -2.12 -18.30
N ALA A 346 6.19 -2.03 -19.55
CA ALA A 346 5.59 -0.81 -20.11
C ALA A 346 4.27 -0.43 -19.40
N ARG A 347 3.43 -1.43 -19.07
CA ARG A 347 2.20 -1.19 -18.29
C ARG A 347 2.52 -0.63 -16.91
N GLN A 348 3.50 -1.21 -16.21
CA GLN A 348 3.95 -0.73 -14.92
C GLN A 348 4.56 0.68 -15.01
N ALA A 349 5.39 0.94 -16.00
CA ALA A 349 5.95 2.26 -16.24
C ALA A 349 4.88 3.32 -16.51
N LYS A 350 3.83 2.99 -17.28
CA LYS A 350 2.67 3.87 -17.51
C LYS A 350 1.91 4.16 -16.21
N LEU A 351 1.68 3.13 -15.38
CA LEU A 351 1.02 3.30 -14.08
C LEU A 351 1.82 4.24 -13.18
N VAL A 352 3.13 4.01 -13.03
CA VAL A 352 4.03 4.84 -12.23
C VAL A 352 4.04 6.29 -12.74
N LEU A 353 4.17 6.49 -14.07
CA LEU A 353 4.16 7.81 -14.67
C LEU A 353 2.86 8.57 -14.38
N ASN A 354 1.71 7.93 -14.58
CA ASN A 354 0.41 8.54 -14.34
C ASN A 354 0.24 8.91 -12.86
N ASN A 355 0.59 8.01 -11.95
CA ASN A 355 0.46 8.26 -10.51
C ASN A 355 1.34 9.41 -10.03
N ILE A 356 2.59 9.50 -10.52
CA ILE A 356 3.47 10.62 -10.22
C ILE A 356 2.86 11.91 -10.77
N GLN A 357 2.46 11.93 -12.04
CA GLN A 357 1.88 13.12 -12.67
C GLN A 357 0.59 13.58 -11.97
N ASP A 358 -0.27 12.65 -11.55
CA ASP A 358 -1.47 12.99 -10.79
C ASP A 358 -1.12 13.53 -9.39
N GLY A 359 -0.11 12.97 -8.72
CA GLY A 359 0.39 13.45 -7.44
C GLY A 359 1.08 14.83 -7.50
N LEU A 360 1.57 15.24 -8.68
CA LEU A 360 2.17 16.55 -8.90
C LEU A 360 1.15 17.65 -9.23
N LYS A 361 -0.12 17.30 -9.40
CA LYS A 361 -1.19 18.29 -9.59
C LYS A 361 -1.49 18.99 -8.25
N PRO A 362 -1.74 20.30 -8.29
CA PRO A 362 -2.21 21.01 -7.10
C PRO A 362 -3.44 20.31 -6.49
N ALA A 363 -3.56 20.35 -5.17
CA ALA A 363 -4.75 19.85 -4.52
C ALA A 363 -5.99 20.56 -5.09
N ALA A 364 -6.97 19.79 -5.51
CA ALA A 364 -8.20 20.37 -6.02
C ALA A 364 -8.95 21.07 -4.87
N ASP A 365 -9.55 22.20 -5.18
CA ASP A 365 -10.43 22.89 -4.22
C ASP A 365 -11.65 22.02 -3.93
N TYR A 366 -11.74 21.52 -2.71
CA TYR A 366 -12.86 20.75 -2.22
C TYR A 366 -13.77 21.57 -1.32
N HIS A 367 -15.05 21.49 -1.57
CA HIS A 367 -16.05 21.97 -0.62
C HIS A 367 -16.29 20.91 0.45
N GLN A 368 -16.25 21.32 1.72
CA GLN A 368 -16.65 20.44 2.83
C GLN A 368 -18.13 20.09 2.68
N ASN A 369 -18.45 18.81 2.72
CA ASN A 369 -19.81 18.31 2.61
C ASN A 369 -20.01 17.19 3.64
N HIS A 370 -20.97 17.37 4.52
CA HIS A 370 -21.34 16.38 5.54
C HIS A 370 -22.69 15.73 5.16
N SER A 371 -22.75 15.13 4.00
CA SER A 371 -23.93 14.46 3.51
C SER A 371 -23.71 12.95 3.38
N LYS A 372 -24.78 12.21 3.12
CA LYS A 372 -24.73 10.77 2.89
C LYS A 372 -24.85 10.46 1.40
N CYS A 373 -24.05 9.48 0.97
CA CYS A 373 -24.04 9.00 -0.39
C CYS A 373 -24.35 7.50 -0.41
N GLU A 374 -25.26 7.09 -1.28
CA GLU A 374 -25.51 5.70 -1.58
C GLU A 374 -24.52 5.24 -2.64
N VAL A 375 -23.82 4.13 -2.41
CA VAL A 375 -22.80 3.59 -3.30
C VAL A 375 -23.12 2.17 -3.73
N VAL A 376 -22.75 1.84 -4.96
CA VAL A 376 -22.87 0.51 -5.56
C VAL A 376 -21.55 0.14 -6.22
N LEU A 377 -21.09 -1.09 -5.98
CA LEU A 377 -19.87 -1.66 -6.53
C LEU A 377 -20.18 -2.89 -7.39
N GLY A 378 -19.25 -3.16 -8.32
CA GLY A 378 -19.34 -4.28 -9.24
C GLY A 378 -20.17 -3.96 -10.48
N PHE A 379 -19.59 -4.20 -11.65
CA PHE A 379 -20.13 -3.78 -12.95
C PHE A 379 -21.59 -4.20 -13.15
N ASN A 380 -21.94 -5.46 -12.88
CA ASN A 380 -23.31 -5.97 -13.05
C ASN A 380 -24.28 -5.39 -12.02
N ASN A 381 -23.85 -5.15 -10.78
CA ASN A 381 -24.69 -4.50 -9.76
C ASN A 381 -24.98 -3.04 -10.12
N ILE A 382 -23.97 -2.33 -10.60
CA ILE A 382 -24.13 -0.96 -11.09
C ILE A 382 -25.09 -0.93 -12.26
N HIS A 383 -24.93 -1.84 -13.23
CA HIS A 383 -25.82 -1.96 -14.38
C HIS A 383 -27.28 -2.20 -13.94
N TYR A 384 -27.50 -3.14 -13.01
CA TYR A 384 -28.83 -3.42 -12.46
C TYR A 384 -29.44 -2.20 -11.76
N MET A 385 -28.66 -1.46 -10.97
CA MET A 385 -29.17 -0.29 -10.25
C MET A 385 -29.48 0.89 -11.18
N LEU A 386 -28.63 1.15 -12.17
CA LEU A 386 -28.86 2.19 -13.17
C LEU A 386 -30.03 1.83 -14.11
N ALA A 387 -30.29 0.56 -14.35
CA ALA A 387 -31.45 0.05 -15.06
C ALA A 387 -32.75 0.05 -14.20
N ASN A 388 -32.81 0.85 -13.14
CA ASN A 388 -33.94 0.91 -12.22
C ASN A 388 -34.32 -0.46 -11.63
N LYS A 389 -33.33 -1.22 -11.21
CA LYS A 389 -33.46 -2.57 -10.66
C LYS A 389 -34.04 -3.58 -11.67
N THR A 390 -33.77 -3.36 -12.94
CA THR A 390 -34.12 -4.26 -14.02
C THR A 390 -32.95 -5.13 -14.39
N SER A 391 -33.15 -6.45 -14.49
CA SER A 391 -32.10 -7.37 -14.92
C SER A 391 -31.71 -7.15 -16.38
N LEU A 392 -30.47 -7.49 -16.76
CA LEU A 392 -30.02 -7.38 -18.15
C LEU A 392 -30.96 -8.11 -19.11
N GLY A 393 -31.40 -9.34 -18.75
CA GLY A 393 -32.35 -10.10 -19.58
C GLY A 393 -33.68 -9.38 -19.81
N ASN A 394 -34.22 -8.76 -18.77
CA ASN A 394 -35.47 -7.98 -18.90
C ASN A 394 -35.25 -6.67 -19.67
N LEU A 395 -34.14 -5.98 -19.39
CA LEU A 395 -33.80 -4.71 -20.05
C LEU A 395 -33.68 -4.86 -21.58
N ILE A 396 -33.18 -5.98 -22.06
CA ILE A 396 -32.98 -6.23 -23.50
C ILE A 396 -34.06 -7.13 -24.11
N HIS A 397 -35.12 -7.43 -23.38
CA HIS A 397 -36.17 -8.36 -23.81
C HIS A 397 -35.62 -9.71 -24.29
N ALA A 398 -34.76 -10.33 -23.46
CA ALA A 398 -34.05 -11.55 -23.83
C ALA A 398 -34.96 -12.74 -24.18
N ASN A 399 -36.20 -12.74 -23.69
CA ASN A 399 -37.21 -13.78 -24.04
C ASN A 399 -37.51 -13.84 -25.54
N GLU A 400 -37.36 -12.73 -26.26
CA GLU A 400 -37.54 -12.64 -27.69
C GLU A 400 -36.31 -13.09 -28.50
N LEU A 401 -35.21 -13.35 -27.84
CA LEU A 401 -33.94 -13.71 -28.48
C LEU A 401 -33.76 -15.23 -28.59
N PRO A 402 -33.09 -15.70 -29.65
CA PRO A 402 -32.58 -17.07 -29.72
C PRO A 402 -31.71 -17.41 -28.52
N GLU A 403 -31.76 -18.64 -28.01
CA GLU A 403 -31.08 -19.08 -26.79
C GLU A 403 -29.58 -18.75 -26.78
N ARG A 404 -28.89 -18.91 -27.91
CA ARG A 404 -27.46 -18.60 -28.07
C ARG A 404 -27.10 -17.13 -27.83
N LEU A 405 -28.06 -16.21 -27.95
CA LEU A 405 -27.85 -14.76 -27.79
C LEU A 405 -28.24 -14.26 -26.40
N LYS A 406 -28.94 -15.06 -25.62
CA LYS A 406 -29.38 -14.70 -24.27
C LYS A 406 -28.18 -14.52 -23.34
N PRO A 407 -28.25 -13.58 -22.37
CA PRO A 407 -27.23 -13.43 -21.33
C PRO A 407 -27.01 -14.74 -20.57
N LYS A 408 -25.76 -15.10 -20.31
CA LYS A 408 -25.45 -16.26 -19.45
C LYS A 408 -25.77 -15.94 -17.99
N THR A 409 -26.10 -16.97 -17.20
CA THR A 409 -26.46 -16.85 -15.77
C THR A 409 -25.41 -16.10 -14.96
N GLN A 410 -24.13 -16.33 -15.22
CA GLN A 410 -23.03 -15.62 -14.55
C GLN A 410 -23.03 -14.10 -14.74
N HIS A 411 -23.71 -13.58 -15.78
CA HIS A 411 -23.86 -12.15 -16.03
C HIS A 411 -25.17 -11.58 -15.46
N THR A 412 -25.97 -12.39 -14.78
CA THR A 412 -27.28 -12.00 -14.22
C THR A 412 -27.31 -12.11 -12.69
N GLU A 413 -26.22 -12.50 -12.05
CA GLU A 413 -26.10 -12.52 -10.60
C GLU A 413 -25.83 -11.09 -10.09
N TYR A 414 -26.71 -10.61 -9.23
CA TYR A 414 -26.64 -9.27 -8.63
C TYR A 414 -26.71 -9.36 -7.12
N LEU A 415 -25.91 -8.58 -6.43
CA LEU A 415 -25.98 -8.47 -4.97
C LEU A 415 -27.22 -7.70 -4.50
N LYS A 416 -27.86 -6.93 -5.40
CA LYS A 416 -29.07 -6.13 -5.16
C LYS A 416 -28.97 -5.21 -3.94
N LYS A 417 -27.76 -4.85 -3.53
CA LYS A 417 -27.48 -4.04 -2.34
C LYS A 417 -26.69 -2.79 -2.72
N SER A 418 -27.11 -1.70 -2.14
CA SER A 418 -26.32 -0.47 -2.04
C SER A 418 -25.91 -0.25 -0.59
N THR A 419 -24.88 0.54 -0.38
CA THR A 419 -24.39 0.89 0.96
C THR A 419 -24.39 2.40 1.09
N VAL A 420 -24.76 2.90 2.26
CA VAL A 420 -24.71 4.33 2.57
C VAL A 420 -23.37 4.64 3.25
N VAL A 421 -22.68 5.65 2.74
CA VAL A 421 -21.40 6.13 3.23
C VAL A 421 -21.45 7.64 3.46
N GLU A 422 -20.51 8.16 4.24
CA GLU A 422 -20.37 9.61 4.43
C GLU A 422 -19.65 10.22 3.22
N LEU A 423 -20.16 11.38 2.75
CA LEU A 423 -19.52 12.22 1.75
C LEU A 423 -18.88 13.40 2.49
N ASN A 424 -17.57 13.39 2.63
CA ASN A 424 -16.84 14.37 3.43
C ASN A 424 -16.51 15.64 2.65
N LYS A 425 -16.08 15.46 1.40
CA LYS A 425 -15.64 16.55 0.53
C LYS A 425 -16.03 16.25 -0.90
N GLU A 426 -16.34 17.29 -1.65
CA GLU A 426 -16.62 17.16 -3.08
C GLU A 426 -16.16 18.37 -3.87
N ASN A 427 -15.93 18.16 -5.16
CA ASN A 427 -15.86 19.16 -6.20
C ASN A 427 -16.57 18.61 -7.46
N PRO A 428 -16.73 19.37 -8.55
CA PRO A 428 -17.43 18.89 -9.74
C PRO A 428 -16.87 17.60 -10.36
N GLN A 429 -15.59 17.29 -10.13
CA GLN A 429 -14.89 16.18 -10.76
C GLN A 429 -14.53 15.06 -9.77
N SER A 430 -14.64 15.28 -8.46
CA SER A 430 -14.16 14.32 -7.47
C SER A 430 -14.96 14.37 -6.17
N MET A 431 -15.08 13.21 -5.53
CA MET A 431 -15.76 13.04 -4.24
C MET A 431 -14.86 12.27 -3.27
N CYS A 432 -14.81 12.69 -2.01
CA CYS A 432 -14.14 11.97 -0.93
C CYS A 432 -15.19 11.31 -0.04
N LEU A 433 -15.18 9.99 -0.05
CA LEU A 433 -16.10 9.15 0.72
C LEU A 433 -15.38 8.60 1.94
N SER A 434 -16.12 8.42 3.05
CA SER A 434 -15.59 7.67 4.20
C SER A 434 -16.62 6.71 4.79
N HIS A 435 -16.11 5.69 5.47
CA HIS A 435 -16.92 4.77 6.25
C HIS A 435 -16.12 4.24 7.45
N VAL A 436 -16.81 4.11 8.58
CA VAL A 436 -16.20 3.70 9.85
C VAL A 436 -16.68 2.30 10.21
N PHE A 437 -15.74 1.42 10.50
CA PHE A 437 -15.99 0.06 10.99
C PHE A 437 -15.56 -0.06 12.44
N SER A 438 -16.30 -0.80 13.26
CA SER A 438 -15.78 -1.22 14.56
C SER A 438 -14.70 -2.29 14.34
N TYR A 439 -13.57 -2.14 15.02
CA TYR A 439 -12.44 -3.06 14.95
C TYR A 439 -12.21 -3.70 16.31
N ALA A 440 -12.28 -5.03 16.36
CA ALA A 440 -11.97 -5.77 17.59
C ALA A 440 -10.47 -6.06 17.63
N ASN A 441 -9.76 -5.42 18.55
CA ASN A 441 -8.33 -5.64 18.79
C ASN A 441 -8.08 -7.00 19.47
N GLN A 442 -8.28 -8.10 18.75
CA GLN A 442 -7.92 -9.43 19.22
C GLN A 442 -6.92 -10.05 18.24
N ILE A 443 -5.80 -10.53 18.76
CA ILE A 443 -4.91 -11.39 17.98
C ILE A 443 -5.63 -12.72 17.85
N VAL A 444 -6.20 -12.98 16.68
CA VAL A 444 -6.89 -14.22 16.35
C VAL A 444 -5.92 -15.15 15.64
N ASP A 445 -6.03 -16.44 15.91
CA ASP A 445 -5.29 -17.47 15.20
C ASP A 445 -5.50 -17.30 13.67
N PRO A 446 -4.45 -17.15 12.87
CA PRO A 446 -4.56 -16.97 11.43
C PRO A 446 -5.12 -18.19 10.68
N TYR A 447 -5.43 -19.27 11.39
CA TYR A 447 -6.12 -20.45 10.87
C TYR A 447 -7.40 -20.76 11.68
N PRO A 448 -8.44 -19.93 11.63
CA PRO A 448 -9.69 -20.26 12.30
C PRO A 448 -10.29 -21.51 11.64
N SER A 449 -10.49 -22.53 12.44
CA SER A 449 -11.33 -23.65 12.07
C SER A 449 -12.77 -23.16 11.93
N SER A 450 -13.27 -23.12 10.70
CA SER A 450 -14.66 -23.00 10.26
C SER A 450 -15.47 -21.74 10.60
N SER A 451 -15.92 -21.06 9.56
CA SER A 451 -17.23 -20.42 9.40
C SER A 451 -17.72 -19.50 10.52
N ARG A 452 -17.04 -18.36 10.74
CA ARG A 452 -17.76 -17.14 11.11
C ARG A 452 -18.30 -16.51 9.82
N GLY A 453 -19.62 -16.39 9.72
CA GLY A 453 -20.28 -15.88 8.54
C GLY A 453 -19.66 -14.55 8.12
N ASP A 454 -19.13 -14.51 6.88
CA ASP A 454 -18.63 -13.32 6.24
C ASP A 454 -19.69 -12.24 6.36
N SER A 455 -19.47 -11.26 7.20
CA SER A 455 -20.23 -10.02 7.13
C SER A 455 -19.78 -9.30 5.87
N TYR A 456 -20.34 -9.75 4.74
CA TYR A 456 -20.10 -9.14 3.44
C TYR A 456 -20.42 -7.66 3.52
N HIS A 457 -19.40 -6.82 3.45
CA HIS A 457 -19.57 -5.39 3.33
C HIS A 457 -19.07 -4.95 1.95
N PRO A 458 -19.92 -4.32 1.11
CA PRO A 458 -19.55 -3.94 -0.27
C PRO A 458 -18.28 -3.10 -0.34
N LEU A 459 -18.04 -2.21 0.64
CA LEU A 459 -16.87 -1.34 0.66
C LEU A 459 -15.54 -2.09 0.85
N ARG A 460 -15.54 -3.34 1.30
CA ARG A 460 -14.34 -4.18 1.32
C ARG A 460 -13.85 -4.55 -0.07
N GLN A 461 -14.70 -4.40 -1.09
CA GLN A 461 -14.35 -4.61 -2.51
C GLN A 461 -13.78 -3.35 -3.18
N LEU A 462 -13.65 -2.23 -2.45
CA LEU A 462 -13.06 -1.01 -2.98
C LEU A 462 -11.63 -1.29 -3.45
N GLN A 463 -11.42 -1.20 -4.75
CA GLN A 463 -10.11 -1.26 -5.38
C GLN A 463 -9.90 -0.02 -6.22
N VAL A 464 -8.67 0.46 -6.24
CA VAL A 464 -8.27 1.53 -7.15
C VAL A 464 -8.60 1.14 -8.59
N ASN A 465 -9.07 2.09 -9.38
CA ASN A 465 -9.54 1.92 -10.76
C ASN A 465 -10.78 1.02 -10.94
N CYS A 466 -11.49 0.66 -9.84
CA CYS A 466 -12.80 0.04 -9.97
C CYS A 466 -13.88 1.07 -10.27
N LEU A 467 -14.86 0.64 -11.08
CA LEU A 467 -16.07 1.40 -11.32
C LEU A 467 -16.95 1.43 -10.06
N ILE A 468 -17.49 2.60 -9.76
CA ILE A 468 -18.43 2.84 -8.66
C ILE A 468 -19.60 3.67 -9.16
N ALA A 469 -20.82 3.36 -8.72
CA ALA A 469 -21.97 4.23 -8.90
C ALA A 469 -22.30 4.93 -7.58
N LEU A 470 -22.61 6.21 -7.67
CA LEU A 470 -22.83 7.12 -6.54
C LEU A 470 -24.16 7.85 -6.70
N ARG A 471 -24.88 8.03 -5.59
CA ARG A 471 -26.09 8.84 -5.53
C ARG A 471 -26.23 9.51 -4.17
N LYS A 472 -26.39 10.83 -4.12
CA LYS A 472 -26.62 11.55 -2.86
C LYS A 472 -28.00 11.16 -2.28
N VAL A 473 -28.05 10.83 -1.00
CA VAL A 473 -29.29 10.36 -0.34
C VAL A 473 -30.37 11.46 -0.34
N ASN A 474 -29.98 12.71 -0.11
CA ASN A 474 -30.90 13.87 -0.06
C ASN A 474 -30.71 14.83 -1.25
N GLY A 475 -30.25 14.33 -2.40
CA GLY A 475 -29.93 15.14 -3.58
C GLY A 475 -30.59 14.66 -4.85
N ALA A 476 -29.93 14.86 -5.99
CA ALA A 476 -30.37 14.41 -7.29
C ALA A 476 -30.63 12.90 -7.28
N LYS A 477 -31.77 12.48 -7.86
CA LYS A 477 -32.18 11.06 -7.94
C LYS A 477 -31.35 10.26 -8.95
N THR A 478 -30.46 10.91 -9.69
CA THR A 478 -29.64 10.30 -10.75
C THR A 478 -28.34 9.72 -10.19
N TRP A 479 -28.00 8.54 -10.69
CA TRP A 479 -26.73 7.92 -10.42
C TRP A 479 -25.60 8.58 -11.21
N GLN A 480 -24.45 8.74 -10.57
CA GLN A 480 -23.20 9.16 -11.19
C GLN A 480 -22.25 7.95 -11.23
N LEU A 481 -21.55 7.76 -12.34
CA LEU A 481 -20.45 6.81 -12.43
C LEU A 481 -19.14 7.49 -12.13
N GLY A 482 -18.25 6.79 -11.45
CA GLY A 482 -16.92 7.24 -11.13
C GLY A 482 -15.93 6.08 -11.00
N TYR A 483 -14.65 6.43 -10.83
CA TYR A 483 -13.56 5.50 -10.56
C TYR A 483 -12.91 5.82 -9.22
N ILE A 484 -12.56 4.79 -8.48
CA ILE A 484 -11.79 4.94 -7.25
C ILE A 484 -10.36 5.27 -7.63
N LYS A 485 -9.89 6.45 -7.22
CA LYS A 485 -8.53 6.95 -7.50
C LYS A 485 -7.55 6.68 -6.38
N ASP A 486 -8.02 6.69 -5.14
CA ASP A 486 -7.17 6.57 -3.97
C ASP A 486 -7.96 5.89 -2.85
N ASN A 487 -7.33 4.97 -2.14
CA ASN A 487 -7.86 4.30 -0.96
C ASN A 487 -6.91 4.48 0.21
N ARG A 488 -7.45 4.88 1.35
CA ARG A 488 -6.70 5.03 2.60
C ARG A 488 -7.46 4.44 3.77
N GLN A 489 -6.72 3.91 4.74
CA GLN A 489 -7.29 3.44 6.00
C GLN A 489 -6.54 4.07 7.16
N GLY A 490 -7.25 4.34 8.25
CA GLY A 490 -6.65 4.82 9.49
C GLY A 490 -7.46 4.41 10.69
N PHE A 491 -6.82 4.22 11.83
CA PHE A 491 -7.53 4.09 13.09
C PHE A 491 -8.01 5.46 13.54
N ILE A 492 -9.22 5.50 14.06
CA ILE A 492 -9.77 6.68 14.70
C ILE A 492 -10.07 6.36 16.16
N ASP A 493 -9.79 7.35 17.03
CA ASP A 493 -10.22 7.30 18.41
C ASP A 493 -11.74 7.38 18.49
N THR A 494 -12.30 6.83 19.55
CA THR A 494 -13.75 6.82 19.77
C THR A 494 -14.33 8.21 19.58
N PRO A 495 -15.39 8.39 18.79
CA PRO A 495 -16.10 9.67 18.73
C PRO A 495 -16.42 10.14 20.14
N THR A 496 -16.09 11.40 20.43
CA THR A 496 -16.18 12.04 21.74
C THR A 496 -17.49 11.70 22.45
N GLY A 497 -17.40 11.01 23.59
CA GLY A 497 -18.48 10.86 24.55
C GLY A 497 -18.84 9.43 24.99
N GLN A 498 -18.18 8.40 24.50
CA GLN A 498 -18.40 7.03 25.02
C GLN A 498 -17.09 6.40 25.52
N PRO A 499 -17.05 5.93 26.77
CA PRO A 499 -15.91 5.16 27.28
C PRO A 499 -16.00 3.74 26.75
N THR A 500 -15.53 3.50 25.53
CA THR A 500 -15.48 2.15 24.98
C THR A 500 -14.05 1.82 24.58
N ASN A 501 -13.55 0.69 25.06
CA ASN A 501 -12.29 0.06 24.63
C ASN A 501 -12.35 -0.46 23.18
N LYS A 502 -13.10 0.21 22.30
CA LYS A 502 -13.27 -0.17 20.90
C LYS A 502 -12.44 0.75 20.03
N THR A 503 -11.61 0.17 19.21
CA THR A 503 -10.91 0.86 18.13
C THR A 503 -11.78 0.85 16.88
N TYR A 504 -11.79 1.92 16.14
CA TYR A 504 -12.51 2.04 14.88
C TYR A 504 -11.52 2.19 13.73
N LEU A 505 -11.82 1.55 12.62
CA LEU A 505 -11.08 1.68 11.37
C LEU A 505 -11.91 2.53 10.41
N GLU A 506 -11.37 3.69 10.04
CA GLU A 506 -11.93 4.53 8.98
C GLU A 506 -11.32 4.16 7.64
N ILE A 507 -12.17 4.00 6.64
CA ILE A 507 -11.78 3.84 5.24
C ILE A 507 -12.15 5.13 4.53
N GLU A 508 -11.19 5.71 3.83
CA GLU A 508 -11.38 6.87 2.96
C GLU A 508 -11.13 6.45 1.51
N ALA A 509 -12.00 6.88 0.60
CA ALA A 509 -11.84 6.66 -0.82
C ALA A 509 -12.05 7.96 -1.58
N GLN A 510 -11.11 8.28 -2.46
CA GLN A 510 -11.27 9.36 -3.43
C GLN A 510 -11.86 8.78 -4.71
N VAL A 511 -12.97 9.33 -5.15
CA VAL A 511 -13.66 8.93 -6.37
C VAL A 511 -13.59 10.06 -7.38
N GLN A 512 -13.08 9.78 -8.56
CA GLN A 512 -13.18 10.68 -9.71
C GLN A 512 -14.51 10.43 -10.42
N VAL A 513 -15.32 11.47 -10.54
CA VAL A 513 -16.59 11.41 -11.29
C VAL A 513 -16.27 11.29 -12.77
N HIS A 514 -16.86 10.29 -13.43
CA HIS A 514 -16.66 10.02 -14.85
C HIS A 514 -17.80 10.52 -15.71
N CYS A 515 -19.04 10.20 -15.34
CA CYS A 515 -20.23 10.70 -16.02
C CYS A 515 -21.47 10.67 -15.11
N GLN A 516 -22.47 11.48 -15.48
CA GLN A 516 -23.72 11.60 -14.72
C GLN A 516 -24.91 10.88 -15.37
N ASN A 517 -24.82 10.49 -16.65
CA ASN A 517 -25.95 9.97 -17.43
C ASN A 517 -25.54 8.76 -18.27
N ALA A 518 -25.05 7.70 -17.59
CA ALA A 518 -24.80 6.43 -18.26
C ALA A 518 -26.12 5.67 -18.50
N ILE A 519 -26.33 5.21 -19.72
CA ILE A 519 -27.53 4.46 -20.13
C ILE A 519 -27.16 2.97 -20.15
N PRO A 520 -27.73 2.13 -19.26
CA PRO A 520 -27.50 0.70 -19.28
C PRO A 520 -28.06 0.06 -20.55
N CYS A 521 -27.27 -0.86 -21.13
CA CYS A 521 -27.63 -1.58 -22.36
C CYS A 521 -27.00 -2.98 -22.37
N GLY A 522 -27.38 -3.80 -23.33
CA GLY A 522 -26.69 -5.04 -23.68
C GLY A 522 -25.82 -4.88 -24.90
N VAL A 523 -24.66 -5.53 -24.93
CA VAL A 523 -23.74 -5.52 -26.07
C VAL A 523 -23.30 -6.93 -26.42
N ARG A 524 -23.10 -7.22 -27.72
CA ARG A 524 -22.51 -8.46 -28.24
C ARG A 524 -21.74 -8.19 -29.52
N PHE A 525 -20.86 -9.09 -29.91
CA PHE A 525 -20.27 -9.03 -31.24
C PHE A 525 -21.33 -9.27 -32.34
N GLN A 526 -21.20 -8.58 -33.46
CA GLN A 526 -22.11 -8.72 -34.60
C GLN A 526 -22.00 -10.10 -35.26
N ASN A 527 -20.78 -10.63 -35.38
CA ASN A 527 -20.53 -11.90 -36.06
C ASN A 527 -20.75 -13.11 -35.13
N ALA A 528 -21.59 -14.06 -35.55
CA ALA A 528 -21.98 -15.23 -34.76
C ALA A 528 -20.84 -16.23 -34.44
N GLY A 529 -19.73 -16.18 -35.18
CA GLY A 529 -18.51 -16.98 -34.93
C GLY A 529 -17.51 -16.33 -33.99
N SER A 530 -17.86 -15.22 -33.38
CA SER A 530 -16.99 -14.40 -32.53
C SER A 530 -16.83 -14.94 -31.10
N ARG A 531 -15.90 -14.36 -30.42
CA ARG A 531 -15.50 -14.68 -29.03
C ARG A 531 -16.64 -14.63 -28.02
N GLN A 532 -17.70 -13.85 -28.27
CA GLN A 532 -18.83 -13.65 -27.36
C GLN A 532 -20.14 -13.46 -28.14
N PRO A 533 -20.88 -14.56 -28.41
CA PRO A 533 -22.13 -14.49 -29.18
C PRO A 533 -23.32 -13.94 -28.37
N HIS A 534 -23.31 -14.04 -27.03
CA HIS A 534 -24.39 -13.64 -26.14
C HIS A 534 -24.25 -12.18 -25.68
N PHE A 535 -25.36 -11.57 -25.31
CA PHE A 535 -25.36 -10.22 -24.76
C PHE A 535 -24.73 -10.18 -23.36
N VAL A 536 -23.93 -9.14 -23.12
CA VAL A 536 -23.37 -8.77 -21.80
C VAL A 536 -23.75 -7.33 -21.47
N ALA A 537 -23.65 -6.99 -20.18
CA ALA A 537 -23.92 -5.65 -19.69
C ALA A 537 -22.91 -4.63 -20.22
N ALA A 538 -23.40 -3.47 -20.59
CA ALA A 538 -22.61 -2.31 -21.00
C ALA A 538 -23.34 -1.00 -20.67
N PHE A 539 -22.64 0.12 -20.79
CA PHE A 539 -23.22 1.45 -20.64
C PHE A 539 -22.89 2.30 -21.86
N ILE A 540 -23.91 2.97 -22.38
CA ILE A 540 -23.71 4.08 -23.32
C ILE A 540 -23.51 5.35 -22.49
N ILE A 541 -22.41 6.03 -22.75
CA ILE A 541 -22.15 7.37 -22.21
C ILE A 541 -22.43 8.34 -23.36
N SER A 542 -23.48 9.15 -23.20
CA SER A 542 -23.84 10.14 -24.19
C SER A 542 -22.73 11.20 -24.31
N SER A 543 -22.59 11.74 -25.51
CA SER A 543 -21.75 12.93 -25.76
C SER A 543 -22.19 14.07 -24.82
N ASP A 544 -21.24 14.86 -24.37
CA ASP A 544 -21.52 16.08 -23.60
C ASP A 544 -22.40 17.01 -24.48
N PRO A 545 -23.59 17.36 -24.05
CA PRO A 545 -24.51 18.24 -24.83
C PRO A 545 -23.89 19.61 -25.09
N ASN A 546 -22.85 20.02 -24.30
CA ASN A 546 -22.14 21.28 -24.45
C ASN A 546 -20.95 21.19 -25.38
N ASN A 547 -20.58 20.00 -25.84
CA ASN A 547 -19.44 19.77 -26.72
C ASN A 547 -19.86 18.88 -27.90
N ALA A 548 -20.24 19.52 -29.01
CA ALA A 548 -20.73 18.85 -30.21
C ALA A 548 -19.72 17.87 -30.86
N ASP A 549 -18.43 17.99 -30.52
CA ASP A 549 -17.38 17.15 -31.07
C ASP A 549 -17.17 15.84 -30.28
N THR A 550 -17.88 15.63 -29.17
CA THR A 550 -17.74 14.41 -28.39
C THR A 550 -18.53 13.27 -29.00
N GLN A 551 -17.85 12.22 -29.45
CA GLN A 551 -18.49 11.00 -29.92
C GLN A 551 -19.15 10.25 -28.73
N PRO A 552 -20.24 9.50 -28.98
CA PRO A 552 -20.80 8.63 -27.96
C PRO A 552 -19.79 7.53 -27.59
N ARG A 553 -19.78 7.15 -26.33
CA ARG A 553 -18.83 6.21 -25.76
C ARG A 553 -19.54 4.97 -25.23
N LEU A 554 -18.87 3.84 -25.32
CA LEU A 554 -19.35 2.54 -24.82
C LEU A 554 -18.40 2.03 -23.74
N LEU A 555 -18.90 1.92 -22.52
CA LEU A 555 -18.18 1.40 -21.36
C LEU A 555 -18.60 -0.06 -21.15
N MET A 556 -17.65 -0.96 -21.16
CA MET A 556 -17.86 -2.41 -21.11
C MET A 556 -16.96 -3.06 -20.07
N ALA A 557 -17.37 -4.22 -19.54
CA ALA A 557 -16.44 -5.08 -18.81
C ALA A 557 -15.33 -5.56 -19.76
N ARG A 558 -14.11 -5.69 -19.23
CA ARG A 558 -12.95 -6.07 -20.03
C ARG A 558 -13.11 -7.46 -20.63
N PHE A 559 -13.03 -7.54 -21.94
CA PHE A 559 -13.12 -8.77 -22.70
C PHE A 559 -12.14 -8.84 -23.87
N GLY A 560 -11.29 -7.86 -24.03
CA GLY A 560 -10.32 -7.77 -25.13
C GLY A 560 -10.95 -7.35 -26.45
N TYR A 561 -11.87 -6.39 -26.41
CA TYR A 561 -12.37 -5.71 -27.59
C TYR A 561 -11.25 -4.95 -28.30
N GLN A 562 -11.43 -4.71 -29.58
CA GLN A 562 -10.42 -4.02 -30.40
C GLN A 562 -11.09 -2.91 -31.23
N VAL A 563 -10.29 -1.90 -31.58
CA VAL A 563 -10.69 -0.89 -32.54
C VAL A 563 -11.06 -1.58 -33.86
N ALA A 564 -12.12 -1.10 -34.49
CA ALA A 564 -12.80 -1.66 -35.67
C ALA A 564 -13.71 -2.86 -35.41
N ASP A 565 -13.81 -3.42 -34.19
CA ASP A 565 -14.79 -4.44 -33.86
C ASP A 565 -16.21 -3.92 -34.13
N LYS A 566 -17.04 -4.80 -34.72
CA LYS A 566 -18.46 -4.51 -34.98
C LYS A 566 -19.31 -5.18 -33.89
N LEU A 567 -20.08 -4.37 -33.21
CA LEU A 567 -20.92 -4.78 -32.10
C LEU A 567 -22.40 -4.46 -32.39
N VAL A 568 -23.27 -5.18 -31.69
CA VAL A 568 -24.71 -4.90 -31.64
C VAL A 568 -25.01 -4.41 -30.23
N ILE A 569 -25.53 -3.21 -30.09
CA ILE A 569 -26.07 -2.67 -28.85
C ILE A 569 -27.59 -2.91 -28.84
N ARG A 570 -28.15 -3.40 -27.72
CA ARG A 570 -29.58 -3.62 -27.56
C ARG A 570 -30.10 -2.96 -26.29
N ILE A 571 -31.16 -2.19 -26.44
CA ILE A 571 -31.94 -1.61 -25.35
C ILE A 571 -33.42 -1.87 -25.70
N ASP A 572 -34.17 -2.40 -24.75
CA ASP A 572 -35.51 -2.92 -25.00
C ASP A 572 -35.45 -3.96 -26.14
N ASN A 573 -36.25 -3.79 -27.17
CA ASN A 573 -36.27 -4.61 -28.38
C ASN A 573 -35.55 -3.97 -29.58
N LYS A 574 -34.87 -2.82 -29.39
CA LYS A 574 -34.16 -2.09 -30.45
C LYS A 574 -32.70 -2.47 -30.50
N GLU A 575 -32.23 -2.85 -31.69
CA GLU A 575 -30.83 -3.14 -31.96
C GLU A 575 -30.20 -2.02 -32.80
N ILE A 576 -28.97 -1.67 -32.47
CA ILE A 576 -28.14 -0.70 -33.19
C ILE A 576 -26.80 -1.34 -33.47
N ASN A 577 -26.43 -1.40 -34.74
CA ASN A 577 -25.09 -1.83 -35.14
C ASN A 577 -24.10 -0.68 -34.97
N VAL A 578 -22.95 -0.97 -34.36
CA VAL A 578 -21.90 0.02 -34.11
C VAL A 578 -20.54 -0.57 -34.44
N ARG A 579 -19.60 0.33 -34.72
CA ARG A 579 -18.17 0.00 -34.89
C ARG A 579 -17.35 0.81 -33.90
N LEU A 580 -16.48 0.14 -33.15
CA LEU A 580 -15.52 0.79 -32.24
C LEU A 580 -14.49 1.56 -33.05
N THR A 581 -14.23 2.82 -32.70
CA THR A 581 -13.34 3.72 -33.44
C THR A 581 -12.03 3.99 -32.72
N GLU A 582 -12.07 4.13 -31.40
CA GLU A 582 -10.92 4.50 -30.59
C GLU A 582 -11.06 3.89 -29.18
N LEU A 583 -9.96 3.39 -28.63
CA LEU A 583 -9.87 3.00 -27.21
C LEU A 583 -9.55 4.27 -26.40
N LEU A 584 -10.51 4.72 -25.59
CA LEU A 584 -10.39 5.95 -24.81
C LEU A 584 -9.79 5.71 -23.44
N ASP A 585 -10.22 4.62 -22.77
CA ASP A 585 -9.71 4.24 -21.45
C ASP A 585 -9.74 2.73 -21.26
N MET A 586 -8.83 2.21 -20.45
CA MET A 586 -8.75 0.79 -20.12
C MET A 586 -8.17 0.63 -18.72
N THR A 587 -8.94 -0.05 -17.88
CA THR A 587 -8.47 -0.54 -16.57
C THR A 587 -8.37 -2.06 -16.58
N ASP A 588 -8.05 -2.67 -15.43
CA ASP A 588 -8.05 -4.13 -15.33
C ASP A 588 -9.45 -4.75 -15.45
N ASP A 589 -10.51 -3.98 -15.18
CA ASP A 589 -11.88 -4.47 -15.10
C ASP A 589 -12.76 -4.01 -16.27
N ILE A 590 -12.41 -2.90 -16.90
CA ILE A 590 -13.27 -2.24 -17.90
C ILE A 590 -12.46 -1.72 -19.08
N GLU A 591 -13.18 -1.54 -20.20
CA GLU A 591 -12.70 -0.90 -21.43
C GLU A 591 -13.74 0.12 -21.88
N GLU A 592 -13.30 1.29 -22.31
CA GLU A 592 -14.13 2.37 -22.85
C GLU A 592 -13.70 2.71 -24.26
N TYR A 593 -14.66 2.69 -25.18
CA TYR A 593 -14.43 2.98 -26.59
C TYR A 593 -15.34 4.09 -27.10
N ALA A 594 -14.81 4.95 -27.95
CA ALA A 594 -15.64 5.72 -28.85
C ALA A 594 -16.22 4.78 -29.93
N PHE A 595 -17.44 5.06 -30.40
CA PHE A 595 -18.06 4.28 -31.44
C PHE A 595 -18.87 5.11 -32.42
N VAL A 596 -19.09 4.56 -33.61
CA VAL A 596 -19.96 5.13 -34.64
C VAL A 596 -21.04 4.12 -35.00
N ARG A 597 -22.24 4.63 -35.31
CA ARG A 597 -23.32 3.81 -35.85
C ARG A 597 -22.97 3.37 -37.26
N ILE A 598 -23.24 2.11 -37.57
CA ILE A 598 -23.11 1.56 -38.92
C ILE A 598 -24.48 1.02 -39.38
N PRO A 599 -24.72 0.95 -40.72
CA PRO A 599 -25.96 0.43 -41.28
C PRO A 599 -26.31 -0.99 -40.80
#